data_ea1deed22a88748de2f1b671916ac568
#
_entry.id   ea1deed22a88748de2f1b671916ac568
#
_cell.length_a   1.000
_cell.length_b   1.000
_cell.length_c   1.000
_cell.angle_alpha   90.00
_cell.angle_beta   90.00
_cell.angle_gamma   90.00
#
_symmetry.space_group_name_H-M   'P 1'
#
loop_
_entity.id
_entity.type
_entity.pdbx_description
1 polymer ?
#
loop_
_entity_poly.entity_id
_entity_poly.type
_entity_poly.pdbx_seq_one_letter_code
_entity_poly.pdbx_strand_id
1 'polypeptide(L)'
;MAQQERARRTREKVLTAAAEIFADQGYESTTLNTVADRIGMTKGALYGHFPSKGSLARALIDESRTTWTCLRARYDTPGADAAEVLEDVVVGFADRLRSDVRLRAALRLAADRPALAEPATDVLTEMHTALTDLVRRAQRHNGFPDHSPSLVAELLLIVVRGLLNTRPTCDNNAHTAGGEPLWRLLFTALSGTPALPTLP
;
A
#
# COMPACT_ATOMS: atom_id res chain seq x y z
N MET A 1 -14.84 -28.00 7.29
CA MET A 1 -14.45 -26.70 7.87
C MET A 1 -13.00 -26.68 8.36
N ALA A 2 -12.54 -27.59 9.23
CA ALA A 2 -11.17 -27.60 9.77
C ALA A 2 -10.04 -27.69 8.71
N GLN A 3 -10.24 -28.41 7.60
CA GLN A 3 -9.24 -28.54 6.53
C GLN A 3 -9.07 -27.26 5.73
N GLN A 4 -10.16 -26.56 5.43
CA GLN A 4 -10.12 -25.26 4.73
C GLN A 4 -9.43 -24.19 5.57
N GLU A 5 -9.70 -24.16 6.87
CA GLU A 5 -9.07 -23.23 7.79
C GLU A 5 -7.56 -23.48 7.92
N ARG A 6 -7.12 -24.74 7.95
CA ARG A 6 -5.69 -25.09 7.91
C ARG A 6 -5.04 -24.65 6.60
N ALA A 7 -5.68 -24.90 5.46
CA ALA A 7 -5.18 -24.48 4.15
C ALA A 7 -5.06 -22.95 4.06
N ARG A 8 -6.06 -22.20 4.57
CA ARG A 8 -6.03 -20.75 4.64
C ARG A 8 -4.87 -20.23 5.50
N ARG A 9 -4.71 -20.77 6.72
CA ARG A 9 -3.60 -20.37 7.61
C ARG A 9 -2.23 -20.68 7.01
N THR A 10 -2.10 -21.82 6.29
CA THR A 10 -0.86 -22.17 5.60
C THR A 10 -0.58 -21.16 4.48
N ARG A 11 -1.60 -20.83 3.66
CA ARG A 11 -1.48 -19.83 2.60
C ARG A 11 -1.03 -18.47 3.16
N GLU A 12 -1.60 -18.01 4.27
CA GLU A 12 -1.22 -16.77 4.96
C GLU A 12 0.26 -16.78 5.38
N LYS A 13 0.72 -17.89 5.99
CA LYS A 13 2.14 -18.03 6.38
C LYS A 13 3.07 -17.96 5.18
N VAL A 14 2.70 -18.63 4.07
CA VAL A 14 3.49 -18.59 2.84
C VAL A 14 3.58 -17.17 2.29
N LEU A 15 2.48 -16.44 2.22
CA LEU A 15 2.44 -15.07 1.71
C LEU A 15 3.26 -14.11 2.58
N THR A 16 3.20 -14.25 3.89
CA THR A 16 4.01 -13.41 4.80
C THR A 16 5.51 -13.68 4.61
N ALA A 17 5.93 -14.93 4.62
CA ALA A 17 7.34 -15.28 4.40
C ALA A 17 7.84 -14.83 3.02
N ALA A 18 7.01 -14.99 1.99
CA ALA A 18 7.34 -14.52 0.64
C ALA A 18 7.50 -12.99 0.60
N ALA A 19 6.62 -12.25 1.25
CA ALA A 19 6.70 -10.79 1.33
C ALA A 19 7.98 -10.32 2.02
N GLU A 20 8.37 -10.96 3.13
CA GLU A 20 9.64 -10.69 3.81
C GLU A 20 10.83 -10.93 2.88
N ILE A 21 10.86 -12.08 2.19
CA ILE A 21 11.96 -12.44 1.29
C ILE A 21 12.00 -11.52 0.08
N PHE A 22 10.85 -11.17 -0.53
CA PHE A 22 10.80 -10.20 -1.62
C PHE A 22 11.29 -8.81 -1.19
N ALA A 23 10.96 -8.39 0.03
CA ALA A 23 11.42 -7.13 0.59
C ALA A 23 12.95 -7.11 0.82
N ASP A 24 13.53 -8.23 1.26
CA ASP A 24 14.96 -8.34 1.60
C ASP A 24 15.84 -8.55 0.36
N GLN A 25 15.46 -9.48 -0.53
CA GLN A 25 16.30 -9.99 -1.61
C GLN A 25 15.82 -9.56 -3.00
N GLY A 26 14.63 -8.96 -3.08
CA GLY A 26 13.97 -8.62 -4.35
C GLY A 26 13.34 -9.84 -5.05
N TYR A 27 12.60 -9.55 -6.13
CA TYR A 27 11.88 -10.59 -6.87
C TYR A 27 12.80 -11.60 -7.54
N GLU A 28 13.87 -11.15 -8.19
CA GLU A 28 14.72 -12.05 -9.00
C GLU A 28 15.44 -13.09 -8.16
N SER A 29 16.00 -12.68 -7.03
CA SER A 29 16.77 -13.56 -6.14
C SER A 29 15.89 -14.51 -5.31
N THR A 30 14.58 -14.27 -5.24
CA THR A 30 13.64 -15.11 -4.51
C THR A 30 13.28 -16.37 -5.30
N THR A 31 13.24 -17.51 -4.63
CA THR A 31 12.76 -18.78 -5.17
C THR A 31 11.66 -19.38 -4.29
N LEU A 32 10.83 -20.26 -4.85
CA LEU A 32 9.86 -20.99 -4.02
C LEU A 32 10.55 -21.89 -2.98
N ASN A 33 11.76 -22.37 -3.28
CA ASN A 33 12.54 -23.14 -2.32
C ASN A 33 12.94 -22.32 -1.11
N THR A 34 13.46 -21.09 -1.31
CA THR A 34 13.80 -20.18 -0.19
C THR A 34 12.58 -19.88 0.68
N VAL A 35 11.40 -19.75 0.08
CA VAL A 35 10.15 -19.53 0.84
C VAL A 35 9.76 -20.78 1.64
N ALA A 36 9.83 -21.98 1.04
CA ALA A 36 9.53 -23.24 1.70
C ALA A 36 10.46 -23.49 2.90
N ASP A 37 11.75 -23.29 2.71
CA ASP A 37 12.79 -23.46 3.73
C ASP A 37 12.57 -22.50 4.91
N ARG A 38 12.20 -21.23 4.62
CA ARG A 38 11.92 -20.21 5.65
C ARG A 38 10.82 -20.60 6.62
N ILE A 39 9.80 -21.33 6.15
CA ILE A 39 8.63 -21.71 6.98
C ILE A 39 8.61 -23.20 7.37
N GLY A 40 9.67 -23.95 7.05
CA GLY A 40 9.77 -25.37 7.36
C GLY A 40 8.77 -26.24 6.59
N MET A 41 8.40 -25.83 5.36
CA MET A 41 7.43 -26.55 4.52
C MET A 41 8.16 -27.37 3.45
N THR A 42 7.59 -28.53 3.09
CA THR A 42 8.11 -29.29 1.95
C THR A 42 7.83 -28.55 0.63
N LYS A 43 8.75 -28.67 -0.34
CA LYS A 43 8.59 -28.08 -1.67
C LYS A 43 7.26 -28.51 -2.32
N GLY A 44 6.92 -29.80 -2.26
CA GLY A 44 5.67 -30.33 -2.84
C GLY A 44 4.42 -29.67 -2.24
N ALA A 45 4.41 -29.45 -0.92
CA ALA A 45 3.31 -28.78 -0.25
C ALA A 45 3.20 -27.31 -0.69
N LEU A 46 4.32 -26.60 -0.84
CA LEU A 46 4.31 -25.21 -1.31
C LEU A 46 3.83 -25.12 -2.77
N TYR A 47 4.31 -25.99 -3.66
CA TYR A 47 3.85 -26.05 -5.06
C TYR A 47 2.36 -26.34 -5.18
N GLY A 48 1.77 -27.07 -4.23
CA GLY A 48 0.31 -27.27 -4.14
C GLY A 48 -0.48 -25.99 -3.85
N HIS A 49 0.13 -25.01 -3.18
CA HIS A 49 -0.48 -23.70 -2.91
C HIS A 49 -0.16 -22.67 -3.99
N PHE A 50 1.07 -22.65 -4.48
CA PHE A 50 1.57 -21.67 -5.45
C PHE A 50 2.44 -22.36 -6.50
N PRO A 51 1.94 -22.54 -7.73
CA PRO A 51 2.65 -23.29 -8.77
C PRO A 51 3.90 -22.58 -9.31
N SER A 52 4.05 -21.27 -9.05
CA SER A 52 5.20 -20.47 -9.50
C SER A 52 5.47 -19.28 -8.59
N LYS A 53 6.69 -18.72 -8.67
CA LYS A 53 7.05 -17.45 -8.04
C LYS A 53 6.12 -16.32 -8.51
N GLY A 54 5.79 -16.31 -9.79
CA GLY A 54 4.85 -15.32 -10.35
C GLY A 54 3.44 -15.43 -9.77
N SER A 55 2.92 -16.64 -9.54
CA SER A 55 1.60 -16.81 -8.90
C SER A 55 1.60 -16.35 -7.44
N LEU A 56 2.71 -16.53 -6.74
CA LEU A 56 2.90 -16.04 -5.37
C LEU A 56 2.93 -14.50 -5.33
N ALA A 57 3.70 -13.87 -6.24
CA ALA A 57 3.78 -12.42 -6.34
C ALA A 57 2.42 -11.80 -6.72
N ARG A 58 1.71 -12.39 -7.70
CA ARG A 58 0.35 -11.94 -8.07
C ARG A 58 -0.61 -12.00 -6.90
N ALA A 59 -0.58 -13.08 -6.10
CA ALA A 59 -1.44 -13.18 -4.93
C ALA A 59 -1.20 -12.06 -3.91
N LEU A 60 0.04 -11.61 -3.72
CA LEU A 60 0.36 -10.45 -2.88
C LEU A 60 -0.18 -9.15 -3.48
N ILE A 61 -0.03 -8.96 -4.80
CA ILE A 61 -0.56 -7.78 -5.50
C ILE A 61 -2.10 -7.73 -5.39
N ASP A 62 -2.79 -8.86 -5.56
CA ASP A 62 -4.26 -8.94 -5.43
C ASP A 62 -4.73 -8.61 -4.00
N GLU A 63 -3.97 -9.03 -2.98
CA GLU A 63 -4.26 -8.64 -1.59
C GLU A 63 -4.11 -7.14 -1.36
N SER A 64 -3.12 -6.50 -1.99
CA SER A 64 -2.95 -5.05 -1.85
C SER A 64 -4.13 -4.28 -2.44
N ARG A 65 -4.74 -4.77 -3.53
CA ARG A 65 -5.99 -4.21 -4.09
C ARG A 65 -7.15 -4.33 -3.12
N THR A 66 -7.30 -5.51 -2.51
CA THR A 66 -8.33 -5.73 -1.49
C THR A 66 -8.13 -4.79 -0.31
N THR A 67 -6.90 -4.65 0.18
CA THR A 67 -6.55 -3.74 1.26
C THR A 67 -6.90 -2.30 0.91
N TRP A 68 -6.54 -1.83 -0.29
CA TRP A 68 -6.88 -0.50 -0.79
C TRP A 68 -8.40 -0.27 -0.87
N THR A 69 -9.12 -1.22 -1.46
CA THR A 69 -10.58 -1.12 -1.62
C THR A 69 -11.30 -1.08 -0.27
N CYS A 70 -10.90 -1.94 0.67
CA CYS A 70 -11.47 -1.96 2.02
C CYS A 70 -11.16 -0.67 2.78
N LEU A 71 -9.94 -0.15 2.68
CA LEU A 71 -9.55 1.10 3.32
C LEU A 71 -10.39 2.26 2.79
N ARG A 72 -10.49 2.39 1.46
CA ARG A 72 -11.30 3.44 0.84
C ARG A 72 -12.77 3.34 1.25
N ALA A 73 -13.36 2.15 1.21
CA ALA A 73 -14.75 1.95 1.60
C ALA A 73 -15.03 2.28 3.07
N ARG A 74 -14.02 2.23 3.94
CA ARG A 74 -14.14 2.60 5.35
C ARG A 74 -14.37 4.09 5.55
N TYR A 75 -13.74 4.93 4.75
CA TYR A 75 -13.78 6.38 4.88
C TYR A 75 -14.74 7.03 3.89
N ASP A 76 -14.84 6.53 2.66
CA ASP A 76 -15.69 7.07 1.59
C ASP A 76 -17.14 6.61 1.75
N THR A 77 -17.80 7.16 2.76
CA THR A 77 -19.19 6.85 3.08
C THR A 77 -20.14 7.93 2.52
N PRO A 78 -21.44 7.60 2.28
CA PRO A 78 -22.39 8.59 1.81
C PRO A 78 -22.50 9.79 2.77
N GLY A 79 -22.32 10.99 2.23
CA GLY A 79 -22.39 12.25 3.00
C GLY A 79 -21.08 12.66 3.70
N ALA A 80 -20.02 11.87 3.61
CA ALA A 80 -18.71 12.26 4.12
C ALA A 80 -18.12 13.44 3.34
N ASP A 81 -17.41 14.34 4.02
CA ASP A 81 -16.67 15.42 3.38
C ASP A 81 -15.52 14.86 2.54
N ALA A 82 -15.44 15.25 1.27
CA ALA A 82 -14.49 14.66 0.35
C ALA A 82 -13.03 15.05 0.65
N ALA A 83 -12.78 16.22 1.28
CA ALA A 83 -11.43 16.62 1.67
C ALA A 83 -10.97 15.81 2.89
N GLU A 84 -11.84 15.61 3.88
CA GLU A 84 -11.57 14.73 5.03
C GLU A 84 -11.35 13.29 4.58
N VAL A 85 -12.20 12.77 3.68
CA VAL A 85 -12.03 11.42 3.11
C VAL A 85 -10.69 11.27 2.41
N LEU A 86 -10.27 12.28 1.62
CA LEU A 86 -8.98 12.26 0.93
C LEU A 86 -7.81 12.16 1.93
N GLU A 87 -7.83 12.98 2.98
CA GLU A 87 -6.82 12.96 4.04
C GLU A 87 -6.81 11.62 4.78
N ASP A 88 -7.96 11.16 5.25
CA ASP A 88 -8.11 9.91 6.00
C ASP A 88 -7.66 8.68 5.21
N VAL A 89 -8.02 8.61 3.92
CA VAL A 89 -7.60 7.52 3.03
C VAL A 89 -6.09 7.52 2.85
N VAL A 90 -5.48 8.67 2.62
CA VAL A 90 -4.03 8.75 2.40
C VAL A 90 -3.24 8.47 3.67
N VAL A 91 -3.63 9.08 4.80
CA VAL A 91 -2.99 8.84 6.10
C VAL A 91 -3.17 7.39 6.54
N GLY A 92 -4.39 6.87 6.48
CA GLY A 92 -4.67 5.49 6.84
C GLY A 92 -3.93 4.47 5.97
N PHE A 93 -3.72 4.78 4.68
CA PHE A 93 -2.93 3.94 3.78
C PHE A 93 -1.43 3.98 4.12
N ALA A 94 -0.91 5.17 4.42
CA ALA A 94 0.48 5.33 4.84
C ALA A 94 0.78 4.59 6.16
N ASP A 95 -0.14 4.63 7.11
CA ASP A 95 -0.04 3.87 8.36
C ASP A 95 -0.04 2.36 8.13
N ARG A 96 -0.91 1.91 7.23
CA ARG A 96 -0.94 0.51 6.83
C ARG A 96 0.36 0.07 6.17
N LEU A 97 0.94 0.90 5.29
CA LEU A 97 2.24 0.63 4.67
C LEU A 97 3.36 0.46 5.70
N ARG A 98 3.34 1.19 6.81
CA ARG A 98 4.36 1.06 7.85
C ARG A 98 4.26 -0.26 8.61
N SER A 99 3.05 -0.71 8.87
CA SER A 99 2.78 -1.89 9.71
C SER A 99 2.70 -3.20 8.94
N ASP A 100 2.40 -3.18 7.64
CA ASP A 100 2.10 -4.36 6.84
C ASP A 100 3.19 -4.64 5.80
N VAL A 101 4.05 -5.62 6.10
CA VAL A 101 5.13 -6.05 5.19
C VAL A 101 4.58 -6.61 3.86
N ARG A 102 3.41 -7.25 3.88
CA ARG A 102 2.79 -7.83 2.68
C ARG A 102 2.33 -6.73 1.74
N LEU A 103 1.71 -5.69 2.27
CA LEU A 103 1.31 -4.52 1.48
C LEU A 103 2.52 -3.82 0.86
N ARG A 104 3.58 -3.59 1.64
CA ARG A 104 4.82 -3.00 1.11
C ARG A 104 5.43 -3.83 -0.02
N ALA A 105 5.59 -5.14 0.20
CA ALA A 105 6.13 -6.05 -0.82
C ALA A 105 5.27 -6.08 -2.08
N ALA A 106 3.95 -6.11 -1.94
CA ALA A 106 3.01 -6.13 -3.04
C ALA A 106 3.10 -4.87 -3.91
N LEU A 107 3.11 -3.68 -3.29
CA LEU A 107 3.21 -2.42 -4.03
C LEU A 107 4.57 -2.23 -4.69
N ARG A 108 5.64 -2.69 -4.03
CA ARG A 108 6.98 -2.70 -4.64
C ARG A 108 7.03 -3.64 -5.84
N LEU A 109 6.47 -4.85 -5.73
CA LEU A 109 6.35 -5.77 -6.85
C LEU A 109 5.54 -5.18 -8.01
N ALA A 110 4.42 -4.53 -7.72
CA ALA A 110 3.60 -3.87 -8.75
C ALA A 110 4.34 -2.72 -9.44
N ALA A 111 5.14 -1.94 -8.70
CA ALA A 111 5.92 -0.85 -9.26
C ALA A 111 7.13 -1.33 -10.09
N ASP A 112 7.86 -2.34 -9.59
CA ASP A 112 9.10 -2.82 -10.21
C ASP A 112 8.84 -3.82 -11.34
N ARG A 113 7.68 -4.48 -11.34
CA ARG A 113 7.30 -5.58 -12.23
C ARG A 113 5.85 -5.46 -12.73
N PRO A 114 5.52 -4.41 -13.48
CA PRO A 114 4.14 -4.21 -13.95
C PRO A 114 3.60 -5.39 -14.77
N ALA A 115 4.46 -6.18 -15.42
CA ALA A 115 4.07 -7.41 -16.13
C ALA A 115 3.52 -8.54 -15.21
N LEU A 116 3.70 -8.44 -13.90
CA LEU A 116 3.09 -9.38 -12.94
C LEU A 116 1.63 -9.04 -12.65
N ALA A 117 1.24 -7.78 -12.76
CA ALA A 117 -0.15 -7.36 -12.71
C ALA A 117 -0.79 -7.57 -14.10
N GLU A 118 -2.02 -8.03 -14.14
CA GLU A 118 -2.79 -7.96 -15.37
C GLU A 118 -3.09 -6.50 -15.69
N PRO A 119 -3.02 -6.05 -16.96
CA PRO A 119 -3.23 -4.63 -17.32
C PRO A 119 -4.56 -4.04 -16.81
N ALA A 120 -5.60 -4.89 -16.71
CA ALA A 120 -6.92 -4.51 -16.20
C ALA A 120 -6.98 -4.38 -14.66
N THR A 121 -5.90 -4.74 -13.94
CA THR A 121 -5.90 -4.89 -12.48
C THR A 121 -4.69 -4.24 -11.81
N ASP A 122 -4.08 -3.25 -12.47
CA ASP A 122 -2.95 -2.52 -11.88
C ASP A 122 -3.42 -1.65 -10.71
N VAL A 123 -3.05 -2.08 -9.51
CA VAL A 123 -3.43 -1.41 -8.25
C VAL A 123 -2.98 0.05 -8.20
N LEU A 124 -1.85 0.39 -8.80
CA LEU A 124 -1.34 1.76 -8.79
C LEU A 124 -2.20 2.67 -9.69
N THR A 125 -2.64 2.17 -10.83
CA THR A 125 -3.59 2.86 -11.72
C THR A 125 -4.95 3.03 -11.05
N GLU A 126 -5.46 2.00 -10.38
CA GLU A 126 -6.70 2.09 -9.59
C GLU A 126 -6.60 3.13 -8.46
N MET A 127 -5.48 3.16 -7.75
CA MET A 127 -5.22 4.16 -6.71
C MET A 127 -5.17 5.57 -7.28
N HIS A 128 -4.46 5.77 -8.39
CA HIS A 128 -4.38 7.07 -9.06
C HIS A 128 -5.77 7.57 -9.47
N THR A 129 -6.56 6.72 -10.10
CA THR A 129 -7.93 7.05 -10.54
C THR A 129 -8.81 7.43 -9.34
N ALA A 130 -8.79 6.63 -8.28
CA ALA A 130 -9.59 6.87 -7.09
C ALA A 130 -9.19 8.17 -6.36
N LEU A 131 -7.89 8.44 -6.23
CA LEU A 131 -7.40 9.69 -5.63
C LEU A 131 -7.76 10.90 -6.49
N THR A 132 -7.63 10.79 -7.82
CA THR A 132 -8.05 11.84 -8.76
C THR A 132 -9.54 12.20 -8.57
N ASP A 133 -10.40 11.19 -8.42
CA ASP A 133 -11.83 11.41 -8.22
C ASP A 133 -12.14 12.02 -6.83
N LEU A 134 -11.41 11.62 -5.79
CA LEU A 134 -11.53 12.23 -4.45
C LEU A 134 -11.13 13.71 -4.47
N VAL A 135 -10.02 14.05 -5.12
CA VAL A 135 -9.58 15.45 -5.27
C VAL A 135 -10.62 16.28 -6.02
N ARG A 136 -11.17 15.78 -7.14
CA ARG A 136 -12.25 16.47 -7.88
C ARG A 136 -13.49 16.68 -7.02
N ARG A 137 -13.84 15.72 -6.17
CA ARG A 137 -14.97 15.84 -5.25
C ARG A 137 -14.70 16.91 -4.20
N ALA A 138 -13.51 16.91 -3.59
CA ALA A 138 -13.09 17.90 -2.61
C ALA A 138 -13.12 19.33 -3.19
N GLN A 139 -12.65 19.52 -4.42
CA GLN A 139 -12.69 20.81 -5.11
C GLN A 139 -14.10 21.33 -5.36
N ARG A 140 -15.05 20.46 -5.73
CA ARG A 140 -16.45 20.87 -5.96
C ARG A 140 -17.15 21.43 -4.72
N HIS A 141 -16.70 21.05 -3.54
CA HIS A 141 -17.27 21.51 -2.26
C HIS A 141 -16.44 22.62 -1.59
N ASN A 142 -15.56 23.30 -2.35
CA ASN A 142 -14.64 24.34 -1.87
C ASN A 142 -13.72 23.90 -0.72
N GLY A 143 -13.57 22.59 -0.51
CA GLY A 143 -12.69 22.03 0.51
C GLY A 143 -11.23 21.86 0.07
N PHE A 144 -10.93 22.15 -1.21
CA PHE A 144 -9.59 21.95 -1.76
C PHE A 144 -9.32 22.94 -2.91
N PRO A 145 -8.12 23.55 -3.00
CA PRO A 145 -7.76 24.50 -4.05
C PRO A 145 -7.82 23.88 -5.46
N ASP A 146 -7.95 24.74 -6.47
CA ASP A 146 -8.07 24.37 -7.89
C ASP A 146 -6.71 23.97 -8.49
N HIS A 147 -6.13 22.89 -7.96
CA HIS A 147 -4.98 22.23 -8.55
C HIS A 147 -5.44 21.15 -9.54
N SER A 148 -4.57 20.77 -10.49
CA SER A 148 -4.88 19.61 -11.36
C SER A 148 -5.11 18.35 -10.52
N PRO A 149 -6.31 17.74 -10.52
CA PRO A 149 -6.61 16.56 -9.69
C PRO A 149 -5.67 15.38 -9.96
N SER A 150 -5.28 15.19 -11.22
CA SER A 150 -4.37 14.11 -11.62
C SER A 150 -2.96 14.35 -11.09
N LEU A 151 -2.47 15.61 -11.10
CA LEU A 151 -1.14 15.92 -10.55
C LEU A 151 -1.10 15.77 -9.04
N VAL A 152 -2.18 16.14 -8.33
CA VAL A 152 -2.28 15.91 -6.89
C VAL A 152 -2.26 14.43 -6.58
N ALA A 153 -3.05 13.62 -7.30
CA ALA A 153 -3.06 12.17 -7.13
C ALA A 153 -1.67 11.54 -7.42
N GLU A 154 -0.99 12.01 -8.47
CA GLU A 154 0.37 11.56 -8.78
C GLU A 154 1.37 11.94 -7.69
N LEU A 155 1.32 13.16 -7.17
CA LEU A 155 2.18 13.60 -6.05
C LEU A 155 1.97 12.72 -4.81
N LEU A 156 0.71 12.44 -4.44
CA LEU A 156 0.40 11.56 -3.31
C LEU A 156 0.98 10.16 -3.52
N LEU A 157 0.89 9.61 -4.74
CA LEU A 157 1.48 8.30 -5.05
C LEU A 157 3.01 8.32 -5.06
N ILE A 158 3.64 9.42 -5.48
CA ILE A 158 5.10 9.59 -5.39
C ILE A 158 5.55 9.54 -3.94
N VAL A 159 4.84 10.23 -3.04
CA VAL A 159 5.14 10.20 -1.60
C VAL A 159 4.95 8.79 -1.02
N VAL A 160 3.86 8.11 -1.37
CA VAL A 160 3.63 6.70 -0.99
C VAL A 160 4.78 5.81 -1.48
N ARG A 161 5.20 5.94 -2.74
CA ARG A 161 6.36 5.21 -3.28
C ARG A 161 7.66 5.53 -2.54
N GLY A 162 7.87 6.78 -2.16
CA GLY A 162 8.99 7.19 -1.32
C GLY A 162 9.03 6.42 -0.01
N LEU A 163 7.89 6.25 0.64
CA LEU A 163 7.75 5.47 1.88
C LEU A 163 8.07 3.97 1.69
N LEU A 164 7.85 3.40 0.50
CA LEU A 164 8.21 2.00 0.21
C LEU A 164 9.72 1.76 0.24
N ASN A 165 10.53 2.81 -0.03
CA ASN A 165 11.98 2.73 -0.09
C ASN A 165 12.67 3.09 1.24
N THR A 166 11.93 3.65 2.20
CA THR A 166 12.46 3.92 3.53
C THR A 166 12.46 2.64 4.35
N ARG A 167 13.63 2.19 4.82
CA ARG A 167 13.70 1.13 5.83
C ARG A 167 13.12 1.68 7.13
N PRO A 168 12.25 0.92 7.83
CA PRO A 168 11.87 1.30 9.17
C PRO A 168 13.15 1.34 10.01
N THR A 169 13.59 2.54 10.39
CA THR A 169 14.70 2.70 11.34
C THR A 169 14.18 2.25 12.70
N CYS A 170 14.92 1.36 13.34
CA CYS A 170 14.61 0.86 14.70
C CYS A 170 14.85 1.91 15.80
N ASP A 171 15.03 3.17 15.44
CA ASP A 171 15.17 4.25 16.40
C ASP A 171 13.82 4.60 17.01
N ASN A 172 13.65 4.21 18.27
CA ASN A 172 12.49 4.53 19.11
C ASN A 172 12.23 6.04 19.28
N ASN A 173 13.13 6.92 18.80
CA ASN A 173 12.96 8.37 18.76
C ASN A 173 12.47 8.91 17.40
N ALA A 174 12.30 8.05 16.39
CA ALA A 174 11.82 8.45 15.06
C ALA A 174 10.29 8.51 14.96
N HIS A 175 9.60 8.90 16.02
CA HIS A 175 8.17 9.28 15.93
C HIS A 175 7.92 10.47 14.98
N THR A 176 8.99 11.05 14.41
CA THR A 176 8.93 12.23 13.53
C THR A 176 9.25 11.95 12.06
N ALA A 177 9.76 10.80 11.67
CA ALA A 177 10.16 10.55 10.28
C ALA A 177 9.11 9.75 9.51
N GLY A 178 8.10 10.41 8.95
CA GLY A 178 7.24 9.87 7.90
C GLY A 178 5.82 9.48 8.29
N GLY A 179 5.37 9.91 9.49
CA GLY A 179 4.00 9.69 9.93
C GLY A 179 3.07 10.88 9.67
N GLU A 180 2.07 11.00 10.52
CA GLU A 180 1.09 12.07 10.53
C GLU A 180 1.66 13.48 10.27
N PRO A 181 2.84 13.90 10.82
CA PRO A 181 3.40 15.21 10.54
C PRO A 181 3.71 15.49 9.07
N LEU A 182 4.24 14.50 8.33
CA LEU A 182 4.54 14.67 6.91
C LEU A 182 3.26 14.85 6.09
N TRP A 183 2.25 14.04 6.37
CA TRP A 183 0.97 14.11 5.67
C TRP A 183 0.24 15.40 6.00
N ARG A 184 0.24 15.82 7.28
CA ARG A 184 -0.34 17.09 7.71
C ARG A 184 0.34 18.26 7.01
N LEU A 185 1.68 18.27 6.94
CA LEU A 185 2.42 19.30 6.21
C LEU A 185 2.04 19.30 4.73
N LEU A 186 1.98 18.14 4.09
CA LEU A 186 1.62 18.01 2.68
C LEU A 186 0.21 18.51 2.41
N PHE A 187 -0.78 18.09 3.22
CA PHE A 187 -2.16 18.55 3.06
C PHE A 187 -2.31 20.04 3.36
N THR A 188 -1.63 20.56 4.37
CA THR A 188 -1.60 22.03 4.65
C THR A 188 -1.05 22.79 3.45
N ALA A 189 0.04 22.32 2.85
CA ALA A 189 0.63 22.94 1.67
C ALA A 189 -0.30 22.86 0.44
N LEU A 190 -0.96 21.72 0.24
CA LEU A 190 -1.90 21.52 -0.86
C LEU A 190 -3.22 22.27 -0.67
N SER A 191 -3.66 22.48 0.58
CA SER A 191 -4.89 23.21 0.90
C SER A 191 -4.73 24.71 0.83
N GLY A 192 -3.52 25.23 0.61
CA GLY A 192 -3.26 26.68 0.54
C GLY A 192 -3.47 27.42 1.85
N THR A 193 -3.70 26.72 2.95
CA THR A 193 -3.78 27.33 4.28
C THR A 193 -2.37 27.63 4.75
N PRO A 194 -1.99 28.90 5.01
CA PRO A 194 -0.65 29.22 5.48
C PRO A 194 -0.42 28.52 6.81
N ALA A 195 0.59 27.68 6.87
CA ALA A 195 1.08 27.12 8.12
C ALA A 195 1.47 28.30 9.02
N LEU A 196 0.70 28.55 10.07
CA LEU A 196 1.12 29.53 11.10
C LEU A 196 2.41 28.97 11.71
N PRO A 197 3.53 29.72 11.67
CA PRO A 197 4.73 29.30 12.36
C PRO A 197 4.47 29.43 13.87
N THR A 198 4.27 28.31 14.53
CA THR A 198 4.50 28.27 15.98
C THR A 198 6.01 28.29 16.17
N LEU A 199 6.57 29.46 16.27
CA LEU A 199 7.90 29.65 16.82
C LEU A 199 7.81 29.81 18.34
N PRO A 200 8.89 29.49 19.03
CA PRO A 200 9.03 28.91 20.37
C PRO A 200 8.68 29.78 21.52
#